data_e3bb8e6b153dfdaae216a3440d03c21b
#
_entry.id   e3bb8e6b153dfdaae216a3440d03c21b
#
_cell.length_a   1.000
_cell.length_b   1.000
_cell.length_c   1.000
_cell.angle_alpha   90.00
_cell.angle_beta   90.00
_cell.angle_gamma   90.00
#
_symmetry.space_group_name_H-M   'P 1'
#
loop_
_entity.id
_entity.type
_entity.pdbx_description
1 polymer ?
#
loop_
_entity_poly.entity_id
_entity_poly.type
_entity_poly.pdbx_seq_one_letter_code
_entity_poly.pdbx_strand_id
1 'polypeptide(L)'
;MSTWARHLYENDLLAISKGESKGLSVRNIFGYHDAVSTSFVPLWENNTAYTFPTSALTMTVNSNVADDGVVIRVIGLDADYNIISGDYTLNSSTPPTTIAFLRINDVLTIDGNGTGNAANDITLTNGGVTYAKIRGGEGRNQASIFTVPANHSFYLYRIDAFSATATGASKYVLFRNQLTLSSGVVLRVAETTFLN
;
A
#
# COMPACT_ATOMS: atom_id res chain seq x y z
N MET A 1 35.83 5.75 19.00
CA MET A 1 34.63 6.62 19.14
C MET A 1 33.57 5.81 19.86
N SER A 2 33.07 6.29 21.01
CA SER A 2 32.04 5.56 21.74
C SER A 2 30.73 5.57 20.97
N THR A 3 29.96 4.50 21.06
CA THR A 3 28.65 4.31 20.44
C THR A 3 27.67 5.46 20.74
N TRP A 4 27.85 6.15 21.85
CA TRP A 4 27.03 7.29 22.28
C TRP A 4 27.20 8.55 21.43
N ALA A 5 28.37 8.77 20.85
CA ALA A 5 28.61 9.95 20.02
C ALA A 5 27.97 9.85 18.63
N ARG A 6 27.66 8.63 18.16
CA ARG A 6 26.96 8.42 16.89
C ARG A 6 25.49 8.84 16.95
N HIS A 7 24.78 8.54 18.05
CA HIS A 7 23.37 8.86 18.19
C HIS A 7 23.05 10.36 18.30
N LEU A 8 24.02 11.19 18.63
CA LEU A 8 23.81 12.63 18.73
C LEU A 8 23.77 13.37 17.38
N TYR A 9 24.16 12.72 16.28
CA TYR A 9 24.29 13.36 14.96
C TYR A 9 23.63 12.62 13.80
N GLU A 10 23.12 11.42 13.99
CA GLU A 10 22.42 10.68 12.95
C GLU A 10 20.91 10.78 13.15
N ASN A 11 20.21 11.12 12.05
CA ASN A 11 18.77 11.01 12.02
C ASN A 11 18.39 9.52 12.15
N ASP A 12 17.64 9.16 13.19
CA ASP A 12 17.26 7.77 13.49
C ASP A 12 16.62 7.06 12.27
N LEU A 13 15.83 7.79 11.48
CA LEU A 13 15.24 7.26 10.25
C LEU A 13 16.31 6.90 9.21
N LEU A 14 17.37 7.67 9.11
CA LEU A 14 18.46 7.38 8.19
C LEU A 14 19.25 6.14 8.65
N ALA A 15 19.52 6.01 9.94
CA ALA A 15 20.18 4.82 10.50
C ALA A 15 19.33 3.56 10.29
N ILE A 16 18.01 3.64 10.48
CA ILE A 16 17.07 2.54 10.20
C ILE A 16 17.06 2.20 8.70
N SER A 17 17.00 3.20 7.83
CA SER A 17 16.97 2.99 6.37
C SER A 17 18.24 2.37 5.81
N LYS A 18 19.37 2.62 6.46
CA LYS A 18 20.67 1.98 6.16
C LYS A 18 20.82 0.57 6.74
N GLY A 19 19.84 0.09 7.54
CA GLY A 19 19.91 -1.20 8.22
C GLY A 19 20.86 -1.22 9.43
N GLU A 20 21.28 -0.06 9.93
CA GLU A 20 22.16 0.06 11.11
C GLU A 20 21.41 -0.22 12.41
N SER A 21 20.09 -0.09 12.41
CA SER A 21 19.21 -0.42 13.54
C SER A 21 18.58 -1.78 13.33
N LYS A 22 19.09 -2.81 14.00
CA LYS A 22 18.58 -4.18 13.89
C LYS A 22 17.12 -4.27 14.34
N GLY A 23 16.33 -5.03 13.59
CA GLY A 23 14.92 -5.28 13.90
C GLY A 23 13.97 -4.14 13.57
N LEU A 24 14.46 -3.05 13.01
CA LEU A 24 13.66 -1.92 12.55
C LEU A 24 13.72 -1.77 11.04
N SER A 25 12.62 -1.34 10.43
CA SER A 25 12.55 -0.98 9.02
C SER A 25 11.61 0.20 8.82
N VAL A 26 11.92 1.05 7.85
CA VAL A 26 11.03 2.16 7.44
C VAL A 26 10.13 1.66 6.33
N ARG A 27 8.85 2.00 6.42
CA ARG A 27 7.87 1.78 5.37
C ARG A 27 7.23 3.11 4.99
N ASN A 28 7.26 3.42 3.70
CA ASN A 28 6.48 4.50 3.13
C ASN A 28 5.18 3.91 2.59
N ILE A 29 4.06 4.44 3.07
CA ILE A 29 2.72 4.02 2.64
C ILE A 29 2.11 5.23 1.95
N PHE A 30 1.72 5.07 0.70
CA PHE A 30 1.09 6.10 -0.10
C PHE A 30 -0.37 5.74 -0.31
N GLY A 31 -1.26 6.73 -0.23
CA GLY A 31 -2.65 6.56 -0.58
C GLY A 31 -3.06 7.64 -1.57
N TYR A 32 -3.85 7.25 -2.54
CA TYR A 32 -4.42 8.13 -3.54
C TYR A 32 -5.92 7.88 -3.69
N HIS A 33 -6.67 8.94 -3.95
CA HIS A 33 -8.09 8.86 -4.28
C HIS A 33 -8.44 10.00 -5.24
N ASP A 34 -9.09 9.69 -6.36
CA ASP A 34 -9.37 10.66 -7.43
C ASP A 34 -10.30 11.79 -6.95
N ALA A 35 -11.28 11.45 -6.15
CA ALA A 35 -12.27 12.41 -5.67
C ALA A 35 -12.74 12.06 -4.26
N VAL A 36 -12.48 12.93 -3.32
CA VAL A 36 -13.02 12.83 -1.96
C VAL A 36 -14.39 13.51 -1.91
N SER A 37 -15.32 12.88 -1.21
CA SER A 37 -16.68 13.39 -0.98
C SER A 37 -16.85 13.88 0.45
N THR A 38 -18.09 14.13 0.85
CA THR A 38 -18.42 14.48 2.23
C THR A 38 -18.37 13.30 3.20
N SER A 39 -18.17 12.08 2.70
CA SER A 39 -18.03 10.86 3.51
C SER A 39 -16.58 10.43 3.58
N PHE A 40 -16.18 9.78 4.68
CA PHE A 40 -14.87 9.17 4.77
C PHE A 40 -14.76 7.97 3.84
N VAL A 41 -13.72 7.98 3.01
CA VAL A 41 -13.39 6.91 2.07
C VAL A 41 -11.94 6.48 2.29
N PRO A 42 -11.59 5.21 2.09
CA PRO A 42 -10.20 4.78 2.11
C PRO A 42 -9.41 5.48 1.01
N LEU A 43 -8.19 5.89 1.32
CA LEU A 43 -7.27 6.42 0.31
C LEU A 43 -6.62 5.24 -0.42
N TRP A 44 -7.19 4.86 -1.55
CA TRP A 44 -6.63 3.86 -2.45
C TRP A 44 -7.18 4.01 -3.88
N GLU A 45 -6.43 3.55 -4.85
CA GLU A 45 -6.61 3.84 -6.27
C GLU A 45 -7.90 3.28 -6.89
N ASN A 46 -8.53 2.31 -6.25
CA ASN A 46 -9.78 1.75 -6.78
C ASN A 46 -11.01 2.60 -6.44
N ASN A 47 -10.86 3.63 -5.62
CA ASN A 47 -11.90 4.61 -5.29
C ASN A 47 -13.22 4.00 -4.74
N THR A 48 -13.14 2.81 -4.15
CA THR A 48 -14.29 2.10 -3.56
C THR A 48 -14.04 1.79 -2.09
N ALA A 49 -15.06 1.32 -1.40
CA ALA A 49 -14.86 0.75 -0.06
C ALA A 49 -13.89 -0.44 -0.14
N TYR A 50 -12.94 -0.48 0.78
CA TYR A 50 -12.00 -1.59 0.86
C TYR A 50 -12.57 -2.73 1.71
N THR A 51 -12.53 -3.93 1.17
CA THR A 51 -12.97 -5.14 1.87
C THR A 51 -11.77 -6.04 2.12
N PHE A 52 -11.53 -6.39 3.38
CA PHE A 52 -10.48 -7.33 3.74
C PHE A 52 -10.91 -8.77 3.45
N PRO A 53 -10.06 -9.61 2.86
CA PRO A 53 -10.32 -11.06 2.77
C PRO A 53 -10.52 -11.66 4.16
N THR A 54 -11.46 -12.59 4.29
CA THR A 54 -11.71 -13.34 5.53
C THR A 54 -10.83 -14.60 5.67
N SER A 55 -10.24 -15.03 4.55
CA SER A 55 -9.28 -16.14 4.47
C SER A 55 -8.22 -15.80 3.43
N ALA A 56 -7.10 -16.50 3.43
CA ALA A 56 -6.08 -16.33 2.40
C ALA A 56 -6.62 -16.80 1.04
N LEU A 57 -6.48 -15.95 0.01
CA LEU A 57 -6.99 -16.16 -1.34
C LEU A 57 -5.88 -16.02 -2.37
N THR A 58 -5.89 -16.87 -3.38
CA THR A 58 -5.14 -16.59 -4.61
C THR A 58 -5.84 -15.49 -5.39
N MET A 59 -5.07 -14.57 -5.94
CA MET A 59 -5.62 -13.44 -6.69
C MET A 59 -5.50 -13.69 -8.18
N THR A 60 -6.46 -13.24 -8.96
CA THR A 60 -6.32 -13.11 -10.40
C THR A 60 -5.58 -11.82 -10.71
N VAL A 61 -4.49 -11.90 -11.46
CA VAL A 61 -3.71 -10.74 -11.90
C VAL A 61 -4.25 -10.30 -13.25
N ASN A 62 -4.94 -9.16 -13.29
CA ASN A 62 -5.51 -8.62 -14.51
C ASN A 62 -4.62 -7.50 -15.04
N SER A 63 -4.30 -7.56 -16.33
CA SER A 63 -3.53 -6.55 -17.04
C SER A 63 -3.98 -6.46 -18.50
N ASN A 64 -3.47 -5.47 -19.22
CA ASN A 64 -3.71 -5.33 -20.65
C ASN A 64 -2.61 -6.09 -21.44
N VAL A 65 -2.93 -6.55 -22.66
CA VAL A 65 -1.96 -7.22 -23.54
C VAL A 65 -0.73 -6.34 -23.84
N ALA A 66 -0.90 -5.02 -23.84
CA ALA A 66 0.23 -4.08 -24.04
C ALA A 66 1.26 -4.12 -22.90
N ASP A 67 0.89 -4.65 -21.75
CA ASP A 67 1.74 -4.74 -20.56
C ASP A 67 2.27 -6.16 -20.32
N ASP A 68 2.06 -7.08 -21.26
CA ASP A 68 2.56 -8.45 -21.15
C ASP A 68 4.09 -8.47 -21.03
N GLY A 69 4.60 -9.27 -20.09
CA GLY A 69 6.02 -9.37 -19.79
C GLY A 69 6.52 -8.44 -18.68
N VAL A 70 5.78 -7.42 -18.29
CA VAL A 70 6.07 -6.63 -17.08
C VAL A 70 5.99 -7.55 -15.86
N VAL A 71 6.92 -7.43 -14.92
CA VAL A 71 6.93 -8.23 -13.70
C VAL A 71 6.56 -7.37 -12.50
N ILE A 72 5.57 -7.82 -11.76
CA ILE A 72 5.17 -7.21 -10.49
C ILE A 72 5.54 -8.11 -9.32
N ARG A 73 5.87 -7.48 -8.19
CA ARG A 73 6.00 -8.15 -6.89
C ARG A 73 4.81 -7.81 -6.02
N VAL A 74 4.17 -8.85 -5.51
CA VAL A 74 3.11 -8.73 -4.49
C VAL A 74 3.72 -9.07 -3.14
N ILE A 75 3.59 -8.16 -2.19
CA ILE A 75 4.01 -8.33 -0.80
C ILE A 75 2.77 -8.30 0.07
N GLY A 76 2.58 -9.33 0.86
CA GLY A 76 1.40 -9.45 1.69
C GLY A 76 1.62 -10.35 2.90
N LEU A 77 0.53 -10.84 3.43
CA LEU A 77 0.53 -11.70 4.61
C LEU A 77 -0.25 -12.99 4.30
N ASP A 78 0.26 -14.11 4.82
CA ASP A 78 -0.43 -15.40 4.80
C ASP A 78 -1.59 -15.47 5.83
N ALA A 79 -2.19 -16.65 6.00
CA ALA A 79 -3.28 -16.87 6.95
C ALA A 79 -2.87 -16.63 8.41
N ASP A 80 -1.59 -16.78 8.74
CA ASP A 80 -1.01 -16.59 10.07
C ASP A 80 -0.40 -15.19 10.26
N TYR A 81 -0.64 -14.28 9.30
CA TYR A 81 -0.08 -12.94 9.27
C TYR A 81 1.46 -12.87 9.13
N ASN A 82 2.10 -13.93 8.65
CA ASN A 82 3.51 -13.88 8.31
C ASN A 82 3.71 -13.17 6.96
N ILE A 83 4.84 -12.49 6.81
CA ILE A 83 5.18 -11.79 5.57
C ILE A 83 5.47 -12.82 4.48
N ILE A 84 4.78 -12.69 3.36
CA ILE A 84 4.99 -13.47 2.15
C ILE A 84 5.11 -12.54 0.94
N SER A 85 5.78 -13.02 -0.11
CA SER A 85 5.85 -12.28 -1.38
C SER A 85 5.96 -13.24 -2.55
N GLY A 86 5.50 -12.78 -3.72
CA GLY A 86 5.64 -13.50 -4.97
C GLY A 86 5.80 -12.55 -6.15
N ASP A 87 6.55 -12.99 -7.15
CA ASP A 87 6.77 -12.26 -8.40
C ASP A 87 5.89 -12.87 -9.48
N TYR A 88 5.20 -12.03 -10.24
CA TYR A 88 4.25 -12.44 -11.27
C TYR A 88 4.51 -11.65 -12.54
N THR A 89 4.76 -12.37 -13.61
CA THR A 89 4.85 -11.79 -14.96
C THR A 89 3.44 -11.53 -15.48
N LEU A 90 3.17 -10.31 -15.88
CA LEU A 90 1.89 -9.93 -16.46
C LEU A 90 1.65 -10.69 -17.76
N ASN A 91 0.44 -11.13 -17.91
CA ASN A 91 -0.03 -11.82 -19.09
C ASN A 91 -1.55 -11.56 -19.21
N SER A 92 -1.99 -11.11 -20.35
CA SER A 92 -3.38 -10.79 -20.64
C SER A 92 -4.35 -11.98 -20.48
N SER A 93 -3.84 -13.22 -20.33
CA SER A 93 -4.65 -14.39 -19.97
C SER A 93 -5.08 -14.42 -18.48
N THR A 94 -4.75 -13.40 -17.71
CA THR A 94 -5.19 -13.23 -16.31
C THR A 94 -4.79 -14.38 -15.38
N PRO A 95 -3.47 -14.71 -15.26
CA PRO A 95 -3.04 -15.83 -14.44
C PRO A 95 -3.35 -15.59 -12.95
N PRO A 96 -3.65 -16.66 -12.18
CA PRO A 96 -3.76 -16.54 -10.74
C PRO A 96 -2.38 -16.40 -10.09
N THR A 97 -2.32 -15.77 -8.91
CA THR A 97 -1.13 -15.87 -8.06
C THR A 97 -0.96 -17.31 -7.58
N THR A 98 0.30 -17.76 -7.49
CA THR A 98 0.61 -19.09 -6.95
C THR A 98 0.57 -19.12 -5.43
N ILE A 99 0.61 -17.96 -4.79
CA ILE A 99 0.58 -17.78 -3.34
C ILE A 99 -0.79 -17.21 -2.96
N ALA A 100 -1.37 -17.72 -1.87
CA ALA A 100 -2.60 -17.21 -1.29
C ALA A 100 -2.28 -16.11 -0.26
N PHE A 101 -2.91 -14.93 -0.41
CA PHE A 101 -2.74 -13.78 0.46
C PHE A 101 -3.98 -13.53 1.31
N LEU A 102 -3.80 -13.42 2.63
CA LEU A 102 -4.83 -12.90 3.53
C LEU A 102 -4.87 -11.38 3.50
N ARG A 103 -3.72 -10.75 3.28
CA ARG A 103 -3.57 -9.29 3.15
C ARG A 103 -2.59 -8.97 2.05
N ILE A 104 -2.84 -7.92 1.31
CA ILE A 104 -1.89 -7.34 0.37
C ILE A 104 -1.47 -5.99 0.95
N ASN A 105 -0.19 -5.86 1.29
CA ASN A 105 0.36 -4.65 1.88
C ASN A 105 1.06 -3.77 0.84
N ASP A 106 1.52 -4.38 -0.27
CA ASP A 106 2.24 -3.65 -1.31
C ASP A 106 2.23 -4.43 -2.63
N VAL A 107 2.15 -3.71 -3.73
CA VAL A 107 2.34 -4.25 -5.07
C VAL A 107 3.20 -3.26 -5.84
N LEU A 108 4.29 -3.73 -6.42
CA LEU A 108 5.24 -2.87 -7.15
C LEU A 108 5.75 -3.56 -8.42
N THR A 109 6.00 -2.76 -9.44
CA THR A 109 6.69 -3.19 -10.64
C THR A 109 8.19 -3.37 -10.31
N ILE A 110 8.73 -4.53 -10.61
CA ILE A 110 10.15 -4.84 -10.39
C ILE A 110 10.93 -4.99 -11.69
N ASP A 111 10.23 -5.26 -12.79
CA ASP A 111 10.80 -5.26 -14.13
C ASP A 111 9.73 -4.76 -15.11
N GLY A 112 10.07 -3.72 -15.85
CA GLY A 112 9.21 -3.10 -16.84
C GLY A 112 9.34 -3.69 -18.25
N ASN A 113 9.98 -4.84 -18.41
CA ASN A 113 10.21 -5.49 -19.71
C ASN A 113 10.81 -4.54 -20.77
N GLY A 114 11.72 -3.64 -20.33
CA GLY A 114 12.36 -2.66 -21.19
C GLY A 114 11.51 -1.43 -21.57
N THR A 115 10.25 -1.37 -21.15
CA THR A 115 9.31 -0.27 -21.45
C THR A 115 9.01 0.63 -20.25
N GLY A 116 9.41 0.23 -19.05
CA GLY A 116 9.12 0.93 -17.80
C GLY A 116 7.90 0.37 -17.08
N ASN A 117 7.11 1.23 -16.44
CA ASN A 117 5.89 0.82 -15.78
C ASN A 117 4.82 0.39 -16.79
N ALA A 118 3.90 -0.49 -16.36
CA ALA A 118 2.74 -0.84 -17.16
C ALA A 118 1.96 0.42 -17.57
N ALA A 119 1.55 0.50 -18.82
CA ALA A 119 0.82 1.66 -19.33
C ALA A 119 -0.66 1.67 -18.88
N ASN A 120 -1.19 0.49 -18.55
CA ASN A 120 -2.58 0.31 -18.14
C ASN A 120 -2.67 -0.12 -16.68
N ASP A 121 -3.88 -0.04 -16.13
CA ASP A 121 -4.15 -0.48 -14.77
C ASP A 121 -3.88 -1.98 -14.60
N ILE A 122 -3.22 -2.31 -13.51
CA ILE A 122 -3.05 -3.69 -13.05
C ILE A 122 -3.93 -3.89 -11.83
N THR A 123 -4.75 -4.93 -11.81
CA THR A 123 -5.59 -5.23 -10.64
C THR A 123 -5.40 -6.66 -10.16
N LEU A 124 -5.41 -6.83 -8.85
CA LEU A 124 -5.45 -8.13 -8.19
C LEU A 124 -6.86 -8.35 -7.65
N THR A 125 -7.55 -9.35 -8.17
CA THR A 125 -8.97 -9.60 -7.87
C THR A 125 -9.21 -11.04 -7.43
N ASN A 126 -10.25 -11.25 -6.65
CA ASN A 126 -10.83 -12.57 -6.39
C ASN A 126 -12.33 -12.44 -6.22
N GLY A 127 -13.10 -13.30 -6.89
CA GLY A 127 -14.58 -13.30 -6.81
C GLY A 127 -15.23 -11.97 -7.18
N GLY A 128 -14.62 -11.20 -8.09
CA GLY A 128 -15.12 -9.87 -8.50
C GLY A 128 -14.77 -8.73 -7.54
N VAL A 129 -14.04 -9.01 -6.44
CA VAL A 129 -13.55 -8.00 -5.52
C VAL A 129 -12.11 -7.64 -5.86
N THR A 130 -11.80 -6.35 -5.96
CA THR A 130 -10.43 -5.85 -6.13
C THR A 130 -9.78 -5.68 -4.77
N TYR A 131 -8.57 -6.23 -4.61
CA TYR A 131 -7.78 -6.18 -3.37
C TYR A 131 -6.51 -5.34 -3.49
N ALA A 132 -6.02 -5.12 -4.71
CA ALA A 132 -4.95 -4.16 -4.99
C ALA A 132 -5.06 -3.66 -6.43
N LYS A 133 -4.53 -2.47 -6.66
CA LYS A 133 -4.50 -1.83 -7.98
C LYS A 133 -3.20 -1.04 -8.10
N ILE A 134 -2.58 -1.09 -9.28
CA ILE A 134 -1.57 -0.13 -9.73
C ILE A 134 -2.19 0.62 -10.90
N ARG A 135 -2.19 1.94 -10.87
CA ARG A 135 -2.65 2.75 -11.99
C ARG A 135 -1.65 2.71 -13.13
N GLY A 136 -2.17 2.77 -14.35
CA GLY A 136 -1.33 2.88 -15.54
C GLY A 136 -0.34 4.03 -15.43
N GLY A 137 0.93 3.75 -15.77
CA GLY A 137 2.06 4.66 -15.63
C GLY A 137 2.72 4.68 -14.25
N GLU A 138 2.07 4.13 -13.22
CA GLU A 138 2.63 4.06 -11.87
C GLU A 138 3.42 2.76 -11.67
N GLY A 139 4.46 2.84 -10.84
CA GLY A 139 5.30 1.67 -10.53
C GLY A 139 4.91 0.95 -9.24
N ARG A 140 3.87 1.42 -8.54
CA ARG A 140 3.49 0.89 -7.24
C ARG A 140 2.03 1.21 -6.94
N ASN A 141 1.36 0.34 -6.19
CA ASN A 141 0.03 0.63 -5.69
C ASN A 141 0.07 1.78 -4.67
N GLN A 142 -0.97 2.61 -4.70
CA GLN A 142 -1.13 3.76 -3.83
C GLN A 142 -2.34 3.55 -2.92
N ALA A 143 -2.16 2.69 -1.91
CA ALA A 143 -3.17 2.38 -0.93
C ALA A 143 -2.66 2.69 0.48
N SER A 144 -3.33 3.60 1.20
CA SER A 144 -3.02 3.88 2.62
C SER A 144 -3.63 2.83 3.55
N ILE A 145 -3.56 1.58 3.14
CA ILE A 145 -4.08 0.41 3.86
C ILE A 145 -2.91 -0.51 4.14
N PHE A 146 -2.66 -0.76 5.41
CA PHE A 146 -1.54 -1.60 5.83
C PHE A 146 -1.94 -2.51 6.98
N THR A 147 -1.60 -3.77 6.89
CA THR A 147 -1.78 -4.72 7.99
C THR A 147 -0.42 -5.04 8.59
N VAL A 148 -0.31 -4.87 9.90
CA VAL A 148 0.92 -5.16 10.64
C VAL A 148 1.14 -6.66 10.68
N PRO A 149 2.32 -7.18 10.28
CA PRO A 149 2.61 -8.61 10.33
C PRO A 149 2.62 -9.15 11.76
N ALA A 150 2.44 -10.45 11.90
CA ALA A 150 2.58 -11.12 13.18
C ALA A 150 3.96 -10.83 13.80
N ASN A 151 3.99 -10.68 15.13
CA ASN A 151 5.20 -10.41 15.91
C ASN A 151 5.92 -9.08 15.54
N HIS A 152 5.24 -8.17 14.87
CA HIS A 152 5.76 -6.83 14.56
C HIS A 152 4.94 -5.76 15.27
N SER A 153 5.57 -4.60 15.47
CA SER A 153 4.92 -3.38 15.93
C SER A 153 5.05 -2.30 14.87
N PHE A 154 4.02 -1.49 14.72
CA PHE A 154 4.00 -0.38 13.79
C PHE A 154 4.00 0.94 14.56
N TYR A 155 4.93 1.83 14.21
CA TYR A 155 5.02 3.17 14.74
C TYR A 155 4.76 4.18 13.63
N LEU A 156 3.68 4.93 13.76
CA LEU A 156 3.37 6.01 12.84
C LEU A 156 4.23 7.23 13.18
N TYR A 157 5.22 7.50 12.36
CA TYR A 157 6.18 8.57 12.59
C TYR A 157 5.71 9.91 12.01
N ARG A 158 5.16 9.87 10.79
CA ARG A 158 4.75 11.08 10.07
C ARG A 158 3.59 10.79 9.14
N ILE A 159 2.72 11.77 9.00
CA ILE A 159 1.66 11.79 7.99
C ILE A 159 1.79 13.11 7.24
N ASP A 160 1.88 13.01 5.93
CA ASP A 160 1.73 14.14 5.03
C ASP A 160 0.51 13.90 4.17
N ALA A 161 -0.31 14.91 3.99
CA ALA A 161 -1.47 14.83 3.14
C ALA A 161 -1.68 16.16 2.43
N PHE A 162 -2.14 16.10 1.20
CA PHE A 162 -2.54 17.26 0.44
C PHE A 162 -3.73 16.90 -0.45
N SER A 163 -4.51 17.89 -0.81
CA SER A 163 -5.57 17.76 -1.78
C SER A 163 -5.40 18.81 -2.86
N ALA A 164 -5.66 18.44 -4.11
CA ALA A 164 -5.87 19.40 -5.19
C ALA A 164 -7.36 19.75 -5.23
N THR A 165 -7.69 21.03 -5.16
CA THR A 165 -9.06 21.49 -5.34
C THR A 165 -9.21 22.12 -6.72
N ALA A 166 -10.37 21.94 -7.35
CA ALA A 166 -10.78 22.77 -8.47
C ALA A 166 -10.97 24.21 -7.99
N THR A 167 -10.58 25.17 -8.81
CA THR A 167 -10.53 26.60 -8.57
C THR A 167 -11.75 27.17 -7.81
N GLY A 168 -11.50 27.98 -6.78
CA GLY A 168 -12.41 29.00 -6.32
C GLY A 168 -13.07 28.82 -4.95
N ALA A 169 -12.74 27.78 -4.17
CA ALA A 169 -13.27 27.68 -2.81
C ALA A 169 -12.26 27.04 -1.86
N SER A 170 -12.00 27.68 -0.74
CA SER A 170 -11.30 27.06 0.38
C SER A 170 -12.11 25.86 0.86
N LYS A 171 -11.53 24.67 0.79
CA LYS A 171 -12.17 23.45 1.26
C LYS A 171 -11.34 22.84 2.39
N TYR A 172 -12.04 22.27 3.34
CA TYR A 172 -11.43 21.45 4.37
C TYR A 172 -11.35 20.01 3.87
N VAL A 173 -10.17 19.40 3.97
CA VAL A 173 -10.03 17.97 3.81
C VAL A 173 -9.68 17.35 5.14
N LEU A 174 -10.49 16.41 5.57
CA LEU A 174 -10.35 15.75 6.85
C LEU A 174 -9.74 14.37 6.64
N PHE A 175 -8.54 14.17 7.18
CA PHE A 175 -7.87 12.88 7.17
C PHE A 175 -8.07 12.17 8.50
N ARG A 176 -8.49 10.91 8.42
CA ARG A 176 -8.71 10.07 9.57
C ARG A 176 -7.82 8.83 9.51
N ASN A 177 -7.06 8.60 10.58
CA ASN A 177 -6.37 7.35 10.78
C ASN A 177 -7.21 6.42 11.62
N GLN A 178 -7.41 5.21 11.12
CA GLN A 178 -8.16 4.16 11.81
C GLN A 178 -7.26 2.95 12.01
N LEU A 179 -7.35 2.37 13.21
CA LEU A 179 -6.76 1.08 13.54
C LEU A 179 -7.89 0.07 13.69
N THR A 180 -7.87 -0.98 12.90
CA THR A 180 -8.77 -2.12 13.09
C THR A 180 -8.03 -3.21 13.86
N LEU A 181 -8.51 -3.54 15.02
CA LEU A 181 -7.99 -4.63 15.85
C LEU A 181 -8.36 -6.00 15.26
N SER A 182 -7.65 -7.04 15.67
CA SER A 182 -7.98 -8.43 15.29
C SER A 182 -9.40 -8.87 15.69
N SER A 183 -9.97 -8.23 16.70
CA SER A 183 -11.36 -8.39 17.13
C SER A 183 -12.39 -7.74 16.19
N GLY A 184 -11.95 -7.02 15.16
CA GLY A 184 -12.82 -6.23 14.28
C GLY A 184 -13.19 -4.86 14.84
N VAL A 185 -12.78 -4.52 16.06
CA VAL A 185 -13.02 -3.20 16.64
C VAL A 185 -12.21 -2.16 15.89
N VAL A 186 -12.86 -1.09 15.46
CA VAL A 186 -12.24 0.05 14.77
C VAL A 186 -12.01 1.18 15.77
N LEU A 187 -10.75 1.56 15.92
CA LEU A 187 -10.33 2.70 16.74
C LEU A 187 -9.97 3.88 15.83
N ARG A 188 -10.49 5.06 16.14
CA ARG A 188 -10.05 6.30 15.54
C ARG A 188 -8.80 6.77 16.28
N VAL A 189 -7.65 6.71 15.61
CA VAL A 189 -6.35 7.01 16.23
C VAL A 189 -6.04 8.51 16.14
N ALA A 190 -6.26 9.12 14.98
CA ALA A 190 -6.03 10.54 14.76
C ALA A 190 -6.95 11.06 13.67
N GLU A 191 -7.26 12.35 13.77
CA GLU A 191 -7.99 13.11 12.76
C GLU A 191 -7.29 14.45 12.57
N THR A 192 -6.95 14.79 11.34
CA THR A 192 -6.23 16.02 11.02
C THR A 192 -6.95 16.74 9.89
N THR A 193 -7.16 18.03 10.05
CA THR A 193 -7.77 18.89 9.04
C THR A 193 -6.68 19.63 8.27
N PHE A 194 -6.76 19.61 6.96
CA PHE A 194 -5.92 20.42 6.08
C PHE A 194 -6.79 21.48 5.43
N LEU A 195 -6.31 22.72 5.46
CA LEU A 195 -6.85 23.85 4.70
C LEU A 195 -6.14 23.88 3.34
N ASN A 196 -6.91 24.02 2.31
CA ASN A 196 -6.38 24.24 0.97
C ASN A 196 -6.78 25.63 0.47
#